data_c4ddc4c66fc00c1ffd4bd189178d45a7
#
_entry.id   c4ddc4c66fc00c1ffd4bd189178d45a7
#
_cell.length_a   1.000
_cell.length_b   1.000
_cell.length_c   1.000
_cell.angle_alpha   90.00
_cell.angle_beta   90.00
_cell.angle_gamma   90.00
#
_symmetry.space_group_name_H-M   'P 1'
#
loop_
_entity.id
_entity.type
_entity.pdbx_description
1 polymer ?
#
loop_
_entity_poly.entity_id
_entity_poly.type
_entity_poly.pdbx_seq_one_letter_code
_entity_poly.pdbx_strand_id
1 'polypeptide(L)'
;VIGVLKGMGLIQQFAPTILLLGHGSETRNNLHASGLDCGACGGQTGEVNVRVLASLLNDKEIRQKILEQGIDIPEQTRFIAGLHNTTTDEVSCFDSLADAEIDTWLSQAANETRHERALTMESSLHQLDDKAKDWSEVRPEWGLANNAAFIVAPRERTRSMSLDGRVFLHDYDWRHDPDSALLEQIMTAPMIVTHWINMQYNLSVTDNVFFGSGNKLLHNAVNQHIGIFEGNGGDLRIGLPLQSIHDGHQWRHQPLRLNVYIAAPKEAIEKIISAHETVRQLVDNNWLFLFSWNDSVIERYRPGLWEVVR
;
A
#
# COMPACT_ATOMS: atom_id res chain seq x y z
N VAL A 1 6.20 -19.94 0.80
CA VAL A 1 7.45 -19.21 0.54
C VAL A 1 7.66 -19.00 -0.95
N ILE A 2 7.68 -20.05 -1.78
CA ILE A 2 7.92 -19.94 -3.24
C ILE A 2 6.91 -19.02 -3.92
N GLY A 3 5.62 -19.15 -3.61
CA GLY A 3 4.59 -18.26 -4.13
C GLY A 3 4.83 -16.78 -3.76
N VAL A 4 5.39 -16.52 -2.57
CA VAL A 4 5.74 -15.17 -2.14
C VAL A 4 6.93 -14.64 -2.95
N LEU A 5 7.99 -15.43 -3.14
CA LEU A 5 9.14 -15.03 -3.96
C LEU A 5 8.73 -14.71 -5.40
N LYS A 6 7.89 -15.58 -6.00
CA LYS A 6 7.33 -15.36 -7.34
C LYS A 6 6.46 -14.09 -7.36
N GLY A 7 5.59 -13.91 -6.36
CA GLY A 7 4.71 -12.74 -6.24
C GLY A 7 5.47 -11.42 -6.10
N MET A 8 6.66 -11.44 -5.51
CA MET A 8 7.57 -10.28 -5.44
C MET A 8 8.47 -10.13 -6.68
N GLY A 9 8.42 -11.05 -7.65
CA GLY A 9 9.37 -11.10 -8.76
C GLY A 9 10.81 -11.45 -8.34
N LEU A 10 11.02 -11.89 -7.11
CA LEU A 10 12.34 -12.18 -6.53
C LEU A 10 12.71 -13.65 -6.79
N ILE A 11 13.03 -13.96 -8.04
CA ILE A 11 13.35 -15.32 -8.49
C ILE A 11 14.78 -15.49 -9.00
N GLN A 12 15.52 -14.39 -9.18
CA GLN A 12 16.90 -14.34 -9.66
C GLN A 12 17.56 -13.02 -9.23
N GLN A 13 18.89 -12.90 -9.43
CA GLN A 13 19.66 -11.68 -9.15
C GLN A 13 19.52 -11.21 -7.69
N PHE A 14 19.61 -12.14 -6.76
CA PHE A 14 19.53 -11.83 -5.33
C PHE A 14 20.69 -10.95 -4.88
N ALA A 15 20.37 -9.83 -4.24
CA ALA A 15 21.36 -8.99 -3.55
C ALA A 15 21.94 -9.72 -2.32
N PRO A 16 23.14 -9.33 -1.84
CA PRO A 16 23.69 -9.87 -0.59
C PRO A 16 22.79 -9.65 0.62
N THR A 17 22.12 -8.49 0.69
CA THR A 17 21.15 -8.16 1.73
C THR A 17 19.80 -7.82 1.10
N ILE A 18 18.74 -8.45 1.59
CA ILE A 18 17.36 -8.20 1.17
C ILE A 18 16.54 -7.86 2.41
N LEU A 19 16.00 -6.66 2.44
CA LEU A 19 15.10 -6.21 3.50
C LEU A 19 13.66 -6.59 3.15
N LEU A 20 13.01 -7.29 4.07
CA LEU A 20 11.58 -7.58 4.02
C LEU A 20 10.89 -6.66 5.02
N LEU A 21 10.21 -5.65 4.52
CA LEU A 21 9.59 -4.63 5.35
C LEU A 21 8.08 -4.84 5.40
N GLY A 22 7.57 -5.10 6.60
CA GLY A 22 6.17 -4.95 6.91
C GLY A 22 5.88 -3.49 7.24
N HIS A 23 4.61 -3.12 7.28
CA HIS A 23 4.21 -1.82 7.80
C HIS A 23 3.36 -1.94 9.06
N GLY A 24 3.37 -0.90 9.85
CA GLY A 24 2.53 -0.73 11.01
C GLY A 24 2.37 0.75 11.31
N SER A 25 1.60 1.09 12.31
CA SER A 25 1.37 2.45 12.74
C SER A 25 1.49 2.59 14.26
N GLU A 26 1.65 3.81 14.72
CA GLU A 26 1.66 4.15 16.13
C GLU A 26 0.76 5.37 16.35
N THR A 27 -0.40 5.14 16.94
CA THR A 27 -1.32 6.20 17.30
C THR A 27 -1.89 5.95 18.69
N ARG A 28 -2.31 7.02 19.37
CA ARG A 28 -2.96 6.92 20.69
C ARG A 28 -4.43 7.31 20.60
N ASN A 29 -5.27 6.55 21.31
CA ASN A 29 -6.71 6.81 21.40
C ASN A 29 -7.38 6.99 20.04
N ASN A 30 -6.97 6.21 19.06
CA ASN A 30 -7.51 6.26 17.71
C ASN A 30 -8.37 5.02 17.46
N LEU A 31 -9.67 5.18 17.36
CA LEU A 31 -10.62 4.11 17.03
C LEU A 31 -10.40 3.55 15.61
N HIS A 32 -9.71 4.29 14.75
CA HIS A 32 -9.38 3.89 13.39
C HIS A 32 -7.96 3.32 13.24
N ALA A 33 -7.27 3.05 14.35
CA ALA A 33 -5.89 2.57 14.33
C ALA A 33 -5.70 1.35 13.42
N SER A 34 -6.63 0.39 13.45
CA SER A 34 -6.57 -0.79 12.59
C SER A 34 -6.61 -0.49 11.09
N GLY A 35 -7.17 0.65 10.70
CA GLY A 35 -7.18 1.12 9.31
C GLY A 35 -5.82 1.68 8.84
N LEU A 36 -4.91 1.98 9.77
CA LEU A 36 -3.56 2.45 9.50
C LEU A 36 -2.54 1.30 9.47
N ASP A 37 -2.91 0.16 10.03
CA ASP A 37 -2.11 -1.06 10.04
C ASP A 37 -2.32 -1.90 8.76
N CYS A 38 -1.68 -3.06 8.69
CA CYS A 38 -1.73 -3.92 7.51
C CYS A 38 -3.10 -4.59 7.36
N GLY A 39 -3.87 -4.25 6.32
CA GLY A 39 -5.15 -4.88 6.02
C GLY A 39 -5.04 -6.38 5.74
N ALA A 40 -3.98 -6.82 5.06
CA ALA A 40 -3.68 -8.22 4.83
C ALA A 40 -3.34 -8.99 6.12
N CYS A 41 -2.90 -8.28 7.17
CA CYS A 41 -2.63 -8.84 8.50
C CYS A 41 -3.83 -8.70 9.46
N GLY A 42 -5.02 -8.40 8.96
CA GLY A 42 -6.24 -8.28 9.75
C GLY A 42 -6.27 -7.04 10.66
N GLY A 43 -5.66 -5.94 10.23
CA GLY A 43 -5.56 -4.71 11.01
C GLY A 43 -4.52 -4.77 12.12
N GLN A 44 -3.52 -5.64 11.96
CA GLN A 44 -2.33 -5.74 12.81
C GLN A 44 -1.11 -5.28 12.02
N THR A 45 0.03 -5.10 12.71
CA THR A 45 1.29 -4.80 12.01
C THR A 45 1.75 -5.98 11.17
N GLY A 46 2.51 -5.69 10.11
CA GLY A 46 3.14 -6.71 9.26
C GLY A 46 4.34 -7.43 9.90
N GLU A 47 4.68 -7.12 11.17
CA GLU A 47 5.87 -7.63 11.86
C GLU A 47 5.98 -9.15 11.85
N VAL A 48 4.93 -9.84 12.27
CA VAL A 48 4.93 -11.31 12.39
C VAL A 48 5.21 -11.96 11.05
N ASN A 49 4.56 -11.49 10.00
CA ASN A 49 4.68 -12.04 8.66
C ASN A 49 6.10 -11.88 8.09
N VAL A 50 6.71 -10.71 8.24
CA VAL A 50 8.06 -10.48 7.71
C VAL A 50 9.12 -11.24 8.51
N ARG A 51 8.98 -11.36 9.83
CA ARG A 51 9.89 -12.15 10.68
C ARG A 51 9.83 -13.63 10.34
N VAL A 52 8.64 -14.19 10.20
CA VAL A 52 8.46 -15.59 9.79
C VAL A 52 9.04 -15.81 8.40
N LEU A 53 8.74 -14.93 7.44
CA LEU A 53 9.24 -15.08 6.08
C LEU A 53 10.76 -14.98 6.01
N ALA A 54 11.38 -14.02 6.69
CA ALA A 54 12.84 -13.89 6.73
C ALA A 54 13.50 -15.12 7.37
N SER A 55 12.93 -15.64 8.47
CA SER A 55 13.41 -16.87 9.10
C SER A 55 13.37 -18.05 8.15
N LEU A 56 12.26 -18.25 7.44
CA LEU A 56 12.13 -19.35 6.47
C LEU A 56 13.08 -19.19 5.28
N LEU A 57 13.27 -17.97 4.77
CA LEU A 57 14.17 -17.70 3.63
C LEU A 57 15.66 -17.79 4.01
N ASN A 58 16.02 -17.72 5.29
CA ASN A 58 17.37 -17.94 5.79
C ASN A 58 17.63 -19.39 6.21
N ASP A 59 16.61 -20.23 6.28
CA ASP A 59 16.73 -21.64 6.65
C ASP A 59 17.30 -22.47 5.49
N LYS A 60 18.34 -23.28 5.78
CA LYS A 60 19.06 -24.07 4.77
C LYS A 60 18.20 -25.16 4.14
N GLU A 61 17.35 -25.82 4.91
CA GLU A 61 16.49 -26.89 4.40
C GLU A 61 15.38 -26.32 3.49
N ILE A 62 14.86 -25.16 3.87
CA ILE A 62 13.88 -24.43 3.05
C ILE A 62 14.53 -23.95 1.75
N ARG A 63 15.75 -23.39 1.78
CA ARG A 63 16.48 -22.99 0.56
C ARG A 63 16.72 -24.17 -0.37
N GLN A 64 17.05 -25.36 0.16
CA GLN A 64 17.20 -26.53 -0.66
C GLN A 64 15.92 -26.91 -1.39
N LYS A 65 14.77 -26.83 -0.71
CA LYS A 65 13.45 -27.07 -1.34
C LYS A 65 13.07 -26.00 -2.36
N ILE A 66 13.50 -24.76 -2.14
CA ILE A 66 13.30 -23.65 -3.08
C ILE A 66 14.15 -23.88 -4.34
N LEU A 67 15.40 -24.35 -4.19
CA LEU A 67 16.30 -24.70 -5.28
C LEU A 67 15.69 -25.82 -6.17
N GLU A 68 15.09 -26.85 -5.56
CA GLU A 68 14.40 -27.94 -6.26
C GLU A 68 13.25 -27.44 -7.15
N GLN A 69 12.74 -26.24 -6.87
CA GLN A 69 11.70 -25.56 -7.68
C GLN A 69 12.27 -24.52 -8.64
N GLY A 70 13.58 -24.52 -8.85
CA GLY A 70 14.27 -23.69 -9.84
C GLY A 70 14.63 -22.29 -9.40
N ILE A 71 14.54 -21.96 -8.11
CA ILE A 71 14.97 -20.67 -7.58
C ILE A 71 16.24 -20.89 -6.75
N ASP A 72 17.38 -20.37 -7.24
CA ASP A 72 18.66 -20.48 -6.57
C ASP A 72 18.95 -19.22 -5.75
N ILE A 73 18.89 -19.33 -4.42
CA ILE A 73 19.20 -18.23 -3.48
C ILE A 73 20.68 -18.41 -3.06
N PRO A 74 21.56 -17.47 -3.45
CA PRO A 74 22.98 -17.54 -3.09
C PRO A 74 23.19 -17.67 -1.57
N GLU A 75 24.21 -18.45 -1.18
CA GLU A 75 24.47 -18.71 0.25
C GLU A 75 24.75 -17.43 1.05
N GLN A 76 25.39 -16.44 0.43
CA GLN A 76 25.68 -15.13 1.03
C GLN A 76 24.48 -14.22 1.18
N THR A 77 23.36 -14.49 0.49
CA THR A 77 22.15 -13.67 0.59
C THR A 77 21.52 -13.81 1.98
N ARG A 78 21.28 -12.68 2.62
CA ARG A 78 20.61 -12.58 3.92
C ARG A 78 19.30 -11.85 3.77
N PHE A 79 18.22 -12.43 4.31
CA PHE A 79 16.92 -11.80 4.42
C PHE A 79 16.79 -11.23 5.84
N ILE A 80 16.52 -9.93 5.92
CA ILE A 80 16.38 -9.20 7.18
C ILE A 80 14.96 -8.69 7.26
N ALA A 81 14.29 -9.00 8.36
CA ALA A 81 12.94 -8.50 8.63
C ALA A 81 13.00 -7.12 9.27
N GLY A 82 12.11 -6.24 8.87
CA GLY A 82 11.95 -4.93 9.48
C GLY A 82 10.49 -4.47 9.44
N LEU A 83 10.22 -3.40 10.16
CA LEU A 83 8.93 -2.74 10.22
C LEU A 83 9.08 -1.26 9.87
N HIS A 84 8.31 -0.80 8.90
CA HIS A 84 8.13 0.60 8.62
C HIS A 84 6.95 1.12 9.45
N ASN A 85 7.22 2.01 10.40
CA ASN A 85 6.19 2.72 11.13
C ASN A 85 5.68 3.89 10.28
N THR A 86 4.49 3.74 9.72
CA THR A 86 3.90 4.74 8.81
C THR A 86 3.52 6.05 9.51
N THR A 87 3.56 6.07 10.83
CA THR A 87 3.32 7.29 11.63
C THR A 87 4.58 8.13 11.80
N THR A 88 5.71 7.50 12.09
CA THR A 88 7.00 8.17 12.33
C THR A 88 7.91 8.14 11.11
N ASP A 89 7.57 7.34 10.11
CA ASP A 89 8.38 7.02 8.93
C ASP A 89 9.71 6.30 9.24
N GLU A 90 9.88 5.83 10.47
CA GLU A 90 11.05 5.06 10.86
C GLU A 90 10.95 3.61 10.39
N VAL A 91 12.09 3.05 10.01
CA VAL A 91 12.23 1.63 9.71
C VAL A 91 13.10 0.98 10.77
N SER A 92 12.53 0.05 11.53
CA SER A 92 13.24 -0.74 12.52
C SER A 92 13.51 -2.14 11.97
N CYS A 93 14.79 -2.55 11.91
CA CYS A 93 15.18 -3.91 11.57
C CYS A 93 15.25 -4.78 12.84
N PHE A 94 14.73 -6.01 12.77
CA PHE A 94 14.71 -6.94 13.91
C PHE A 94 16.02 -7.70 14.10
N ASP A 95 16.83 -7.78 13.05
CA ASP A 95 18.16 -8.36 13.09
C ASP A 95 19.21 -7.28 12.80
N SER A 96 20.44 -7.50 13.30
CA SER A 96 21.54 -6.59 13.04
C SER A 96 21.84 -6.51 11.54
N LEU A 97 21.84 -5.30 11.02
CA LEU A 97 22.35 -5.02 9.68
C LEU A 97 23.88 -5.23 9.68
N ALA A 98 24.35 -6.07 8.78
CA ALA A 98 25.78 -6.26 8.60
C ALA A 98 26.46 -5.05 7.93
N ASP A 99 25.64 -4.19 7.32
CA ASP A 99 26.07 -3.03 6.55
C ASP A 99 25.50 -1.74 7.16
N ALA A 100 26.38 -0.95 7.75
CA ALA A 100 26.03 0.34 8.36
C ALA A 100 25.53 1.38 7.32
N GLU A 101 25.82 1.16 6.04
CA GLU A 101 25.36 2.02 4.96
C GLU A 101 23.83 1.91 4.78
N ILE A 102 23.29 0.70 4.92
CA ILE A 102 21.84 0.47 4.86
C ILE A 102 21.10 1.24 5.96
N ASP A 103 21.64 1.22 7.18
CA ASP A 103 21.07 1.97 8.31
C ASP A 103 21.07 3.48 8.04
N THR A 104 22.13 3.97 7.42
CA THR A 104 22.23 5.36 6.99
C THR A 104 21.19 5.70 5.94
N TRP A 105 21.01 4.85 4.95
CA TRP A 105 19.97 5.04 3.90
C TRP A 105 18.57 5.04 4.45
N LEU A 106 18.25 4.12 5.36
CA LEU A 106 16.94 4.05 6.01
C LEU A 106 16.66 5.31 6.84
N SER A 107 17.65 5.77 7.60
CA SER A 107 17.53 7.00 8.39
C SER A 107 17.36 8.25 7.51
N GLN A 108 18.10 8.32 6.42
CA GLN A 108 17.97 9.41 5.45
C GLN A 108 16.59 9.39 4.79
N ALA A 109 16.13 8.23 4.32
CA ALA A 109 14.81 8.08 3.70
C ALA A 109 13.69 8.49 4.66
N ALA A 110 13.78 8.08 5.94
CA ALA A 110 12.83 8.49 6.96
C ALA A 110 12.79 10.03 7.13
N ASN A 111 13.97 10.66 7.23
CA ASN A 111 14.06 12.10 7.36
C ASN A 111 13.48 12.84 6.15
N GLU A 112 13.81 12.43 4.93
CA GLU A 112 13.27 13.05 3.71
C GLU A 112 11.74 12.91 3.62
N THR A 113 11.22 11.72 3.92
CA THR A 113 9.77 11.47 3.94
C THR A 113 9.08 12.36 4.97
N ARG A 114 9.66 12.52 6.17
CA ARG A 114 9.11 13.40 7.21
C ARG A 114 9.13 14.85 6.81
N HIS A 115 10.16 15.33 6.09
CA HIS A 115 10.19 16.68 5.54
C HIS A 115 9.06 16.92 4.54
N GLU A 116 8.85 16.02 3.58
CA GLU A 116 7.75 16.10 2.62
C GLU A 116 6.40 16.12 3.33
N ARG A 117 6.23 15.25 4.32
CA ARG A 117 5.01 15.17 5.12
C ARG A 117 4.75 16.43 5.94
N ALA A 118 5.78 17.00 6.56
CA ALA A 118 5.68 18.23 7.32
C ALA A 118 5.21 19.40 6.45
N LEU A 119 5.73 19.51 5.23
CA LEU A 119 5.27 20.52 4.27
C LEU A 119 3.80 20.34 3.89
N THR A 120 3.39 19.09 3.62
CA THR A 120 1.99 18.78 3.28
C THR A 120 1.03 19.08 4.42
N MET A 121 1.46 18.89 5.66
CA MET A 121 0.65 19.07 6.86
C MET A 121 0.84 20.46 7.49
N GLU A 122 1.61 21.36 6.87
CA GLU A 122 1.93 22.69 7.40
C GLU A 122 2.46 22.62 8.84
N SER A 123 3.30 21.61 9.12
CA SER A 123 3.81 21.29 10.44
C SER A 123 5.34 21.29 10.46
N SER A 124 5.94 21.45 11.63
CA SER A 124 7.36 21.14 11.81
C SER A 124 7.59 19.64 12.02
N LEU A 125 8.83 19.17 11.83
CA LEU A 125 9.17 17.75 12.05
C LEU A 125 8.82 17.28 13.47
N HIS A 126 9.05 18.14 14.48
CA HIS A 126 8.74 17.82 15.87
C HIS A 126 7.22 17.67 16.09
N GLN A 127 6.42 18.53 15.47
CA GLN A 127 4.96 18.45 15.57
C GLN A 127 4.38 17.18 14.95
N LEU A 128 5.04 16.58 13.96
CA LEU A 128 4.60 15.29 13.40
C LEU A 128 4.60 14.18 14.45
N ASP A 129 5.63 14.12 15.31
CA ASP A 129 5.70 13.10 16.36
C ASP A 129 4.66 13.38 17.47
N ASP A 130 4.45 14.64 17.81
CA ASP A 130 3.44 15.02 18.79
C ASP A 130 2.03 14.71 18.31
N LYS A 131 1.75 14.94 17.03
CA LYS A 131 0.45 14.59 16.41
C LYS A 131 0.10 13.11 16.58
N ALA A 132 1.05 12.20 16.48
CA ALA A 132 0.84 10.78 16.70
C ALA A 132 0.39 10.46 18.14
N LYS A 133 0.77 11.28 19.09
CA LYS A 133 0.46 11.13 20.52
C LYS A 133 -0.77 11.95 20.95
N ASP A 134 -1.17 12.91 20.15
CA ASP A 134 -2.34 13.73 20.41
C ASP A 134 -3.61 12.94 20.03
N TRP A 135 -4.45 12.69 21.01
CA TRP A 135 -5.67 11.92 20.82
C TRP A 135 -6.78 12.69 20.07
N SER A 136 -6.63 13.99 19.89
CA SER A 136 -7.51 14.83 19.07
C SER A 136 -7.13 14.82 17.59
N GLU A 137 -5.94 14.29 17.25
CA GLU A 137 -5.42 14.25 15.89
C GLU A 137 -5.33 12.83 15.33
N VAL A 138 -5.53 12.69 14.03
CA VAL A 138 -5.21 11.50 13.24
C VAL A 138 -3.95 11.81 12.45
N ARG A 139 -2.87 11.07 12.68
CA ARG A 139 -1.61 11.46 12.14
C ARG A 139 -1.00 10.49 11.34
N PRO A 140 -0.06 10.79 10.67
CA PRO A 140 -0.05 11.53 9.41
C PRO A 140 -0.78 10.76 8.32
N GLU A 141 -2.02 10.45 8.54
CA GLU A 141 -2.93 9.68 7.66
C GLU A 141 -3.12 10.34 6.31
N TRP A 142 -2.82 11.61 6.20
CA TRP A 142 -2.80 12.30 4.91
C TRP A 142 -1.79 11.70 3.93
N GLY A 143 -0.88 10.83 4.38
CA GLY A 143 0.03 10.12 3.52
C GLY A 143 -0.64 9.33 2.39
N LEU A 144 -1.88 8.88 2.59
CA LEU A 144 -2.70 8.23 1.56
C LEU A 144 -3.77 9.15 0.97
N ALA A 145 -4.00 10.33 1.55
CA ALA A 145 -4.89 11.31 0.96
C ALA A 145 -4.43 11.70 -0.44
N ASN A 146 -5.38 12.04 -1.30
CA ASN A 146 -5.14 12.38 -2.69
C ASN A 146 -4.61 11.23 -3.58
N ASN A 147 -4.65 9.97 -3.11
CA ASN A 147 -4.37 8.81 -3.97
C ASN A 147 -5.31 8.79 -5.18
N ALA A 148 -4.82 8.38 -6.34
CA ALA A 148 -5.56 8.48 -7.59
C ALA A 148 -5.33 7.32 -8.55
N ALA A 149 -4.18 6.64 -8.45
CA ALA A 149 -3.81 5.61 -9.42
C ALA A 149 -3.06 4.44 -8.80
N PHE A 150 -3.09 3.31 -9.52
CA PHE A 150 -2.27 2.13 -9.29
C PHE A 150 -1.56 1.78 -10.58
N ILE A 151 -0.23 1.72 -10.56
CA ILE A 151 0.60 1.40 -11.72
C ILE A 151 1.28 0.04 -11.50
N VAL A 152 1.02 -0.88 -12.43
CA VAL A 152 1.59 -2.22 -12.51
C VAL A 152 2.50 -2.26 -13.73
N ALA A 153 3.77 -1.98 -13.53
CA ALA A 153 4.75 -1.84 -14.61
C ALA A 153 6.19 -1.97 -14.09
N PRO A 154 7.18 -2.20 -14.97
CA PRO A 154 8.57 -2.08 -14.58
C PRO A 154 8.89 -0.70 -13.99
N ARG A 155 9.63 -0.68 -12.88
CA ARG A 155 9.95 0.55 -12.12
C ARG A 155 10.67 1.61 -12.95
N GLU A 156 11.40 1.20 -13.98
CA GLU A 156 12.06 2.11 -14.91
C GLU A 156 11.10 3.09 -15.59
N ARG A 157 9.84 2.69 -15.78
CA ARG A 157 8.82 3.54 -16.42
C ARG A 157 8.43 4.76 -15.58
N THR A 158 8.59 4.69 -14.27
CA THR A 158 8.16 5.74 -13.33
C THR A 158 9.29 6.39 -12.55
N ARG A 159 10.50 5.81 -12.57
CA ARG A 159 11.64 6.24 -11.75
C ARG A 159 12.04 7.71 -11.95
N SER A 160 11.87 8.24 -13.16
CA SER A 160 12.25 9.62 -13.50
C SER A 160 11.13 10.64 -13.27
N MET A 161 9.97 10.23 -12.77
CA MET A 161 8.81 11.10 -12.59
C MET A 161 8.49 11.30 -11.12
N SER A 162 8.13 12.52 -10.72
CA SER A 162 7.40 12.75 -9.48
C SER A 162 5.94 12.38 -9.71
N LEU A 163 5.41 11.52 -8.84
CA LEU A 163 4.00 11.13 -8.85
C LEU A 163 3.26 11.73 -7.64
N ASP A 164 3.91 12.67 -6.94
CA ASP A 164 3.38 13.48 -5.84
C ASP A 164 2.73 12.65 -4.72
N GLY A 165 3.21 11.42 -4.50
CA GLY A 165 2.64 10.49 -3.51
C GLY A 165 1.23 9.99 -3.83
N ARG A 166 0.71 10.22 -5.05
CA ARG A 166 -0.67 9.93 -5.44
C ARG A 166 -0.88 8.53 -6.02
N VAL A 167 0.19 7.75 -6.16
CA VAL A 167 0.16 6.51 -6.94
C VAL A 167 0.69 5.35 -6.13
N PHE A 168 -0.08 4.27 -6.09
CA PHE A 168 0.41 2.97 -5.66
C PHE A 168 1.22 2.35 -6.79
N LEU A 169 2.39 1.80 -6.48
CA LEU A 169 3.29 1.22 -7.48
C LEU A 169 3.51 -0.27 -7.18
N HIS A 170 3.38 -1.08 -8.22
CA HIS A 170 3.73 -2.50 -8.19
C HIS A 170 4.72 -2.79 -9.30
N ASP A 171 5.92 -3.26 -8.95
CA ASP A 171 6.91 -3.68 -9.94
C ASP A 171 6.45 -4.95 -10.64
N TYR A 172 6.34 -4.91 -11.95
CA TYR A 172 5.86 -6.02 -12.76
C TYR A 172 6.40 -5.94 -14.19
N ASP A 173 6.92 -7.06 -14.67
CA ASP A 173 7.34 -7.21 -16.07
C ASP A 173 6.68 -8.46 -16.68
N TRP A 174 5.69 -8.25 -17.55
CA TRP A 174 4.93 -9.31 -18.19
C TRP A 174 5.80 -10.29 -19.00
N ARG A 175 6.99 -9.87 -19.45
CA ARG A 175 7.93 -10.74 -20.18
C ARG A 175 8.47 -11.88 -19.32
N HIS A 176 8.44 -11.73 -18.01
CA HIS A 176 8.82 -12.74 -17.03
C HIS A 176 7.63 -13.53 -16.46
N ASP A 177 6.41 -13.24 -16.94
CA ASP A 177 5.17 -13.87 -16.51
C ASP A 177 4.36 -14.40 -17.71
N PRO A 178 4.88 -15.40 -18.44
CA PRO A 178 4.29 -15.89 -19.70
C PRO A 178 2.87 -16.43 -19.52
N ASP A 179 2.56 -16.99 -18.36
CA ASP A 179 1.25 -17.55 -18.04
C ASP A 179 0.28 -16.49 -17.50
N SER A 180 0.77 -15.29 -17.24
CA SER A 180 0.05 -14.20 -16.56
C SER A 180 -0.45 -14.55 -15.15
N ALA A 181 0.21 -15.50 -14.50
CA ALA A 181 -0.19 -15.97 -13.17
C ALA A 181 0.11 -14.94 -12.10
N LEU A 182 1.22 -14.20 -12.22
CA LEU A 182 1.53 -13.09 -11.32
C LEU A 182 0.58 -11.91 -11.57
N LEU A 183 0.29 -11.59 -12.84
CA LEU A 183 -0.69 -10.54 -13.16
C LEU A 183 -2.07 -10.87 -12.59
N GLU A 184 -2.49 -12.13 -12.67
CA GLU A 184 -3.74 -12.59 -12.07
C GLU A 184 -3.78 -12.35 -10.56
N GLN A 185 -2.69 -12.68 -9.85
CA GLN A 185 -2.57 -12.40 -8.42
C GLN A 185 -2.63 -10.88 -8.12
N ILE A 186 -1.95 -10.07 -8.92
CA ILE A 186 -1.94 -8.61 -8.76
C ILE A 186 -3.35 -8.03 -8.97
N MET A 187 -4.05 -8.46 -9.99
CA MET A 187 -5.40 -7.96 -10.30
C MET A 187 -6.46 -8.45 -9.31
N THR A 188 -6.26 -9.63 -8.69
CA THR A 188 -7.23 -10.22 -7.75
C THR A 188 -6.98 -9.88 -6.29
N ALA A 189 -5.81 -9.34 -5.94
CA ALA A 189 -5.50 -8.95 -4.57
C ALA A 189 -4.97 -7.50 -4.46
N PRO A 190 -3.75 -7.12 -4.81
CA PRO A 190 -3.25 -5.74 -4.68
C PRO A 190 -4.16 -4.70 -5.33
N MET A 191 -4.64 -4.94 -6.53
CA MET A 191 -5.55 -4.00 -7.22
C MET A 191 -6.85 -3.79 -6.45
N ILE A 192 -7.44 -4.86 -5.92
CA ILE A 192 -8.68 -4.78 -5.15
C ILE A 192 -8.44 -4.03 -3.83
N VAL A 193 -7.33 -4.30 -3.15
CA VAL A 193 -6.97 -3.60 -1.90
C VAL A 193 -6.75 -2.11 -2.15
N THR A 194 -6.00 -1.74 -3.19
CA THR A 194 -5.79 -0.32 -3.54
C THR A 194 -7.09 0.37 -3.94
N HIS A 195 -7.99 -0.36 -4.61
CA HIS A 195 -9.33 0.15 -4.91
C HIS A 195 -10.13 0.42 -3.64
N TRP A 196 -10.14 -0.48 -2.66
CA TRP A 196 -10.83 -0.28 -1.38
C TRP A 196 -10.28 0.92 -0.63
N ILE A 197 -8.96 1.09 -0.57
CA ILE A 197 -8.33 2.26 0.03
C ILE A 197 -8.81 3.54 -0.68
N ASN A 198 -8.74 3.56 -2.00
CA ASN A 198 -9.20 4.71 -2.79
C ASN A 198 -10.69 5.03 -2.53
N MET A 199 -11.54 4.02 -2.52
CA MET A 199 -12.97 4.20 -2.28
C MET A 199 -13.28 4.66 -0.86
N GLN A 200 -12.52 4.22 0.14
CA GLN A 200 -12.68 4.68 1.51
C GLN A 200 -12.42 6.20 1.60
N TYR A 201 -11.35 6.70 0.98
CA TYR A 201 -11.08 8.13 0.88
C TYR A 201 -12.13 8.87 0.08
N ASN A 202 -12.48 8.36 -1.11
CA ASN A 202 -13.45 8.95 -2.01
C ASN A 202 -14.82 9.15 -1.34
N LEU A 203 -15.38 8.10 -0.76
CA LEU A 203 -16.69 8.14 -0.11
C LEU A 203 -16.67 9.03 1.13
N SER A 204 -15.60 8.98 1.92
CA SER A 204 -15.47 9.79 3.14
C SER A 204 -15.41 11.30 2.85
N VAL A 205 -14.87 11.70 1.69
CA VAL A 205 -14.90 13.11 1.24
C VAL A 205 -16.21 13.47 0.58
N THR A 206 -16.81 12.55 -0.19
CA THR A 206 -18.05 12.80 -0.90
C THR A 206 -19.22 13.09 0.05
N ASP A 207 -19.31 12.31 1.12
CA ASP A 207 -20.30 12.53 2.19
C ASP A 207 -19.76 11.93 3.51
N ASN A 208 -19.12 12.77 4.31
CA ASN A 208 -18.55 12.32 5.58
C ASN A 208 -19.60 11.95 6.62
N VAL A 209 -20.83 12.46 6.50
CA VAL A 209 -21.93 12.15 7.43
C VAL A 209 -22.42 10.73 7.22
N PHE A 210 -22.59 10.29 5.97
CA PHE A 210 -23.09 8.95 5.65
C PHE A 210 -21.99 7.91 5.47
N PHE A 211 -20.85 8.29 4.88
CA PHE A 211 -19.79 7.36 4.48
C PHE A 211 -18.47 7.57 5.22
N GLY A 212 -18.31 8.67 5.91
CA GLY A 212 -17.17 8.92 6.81
C GLY A 212 -17.44 8.44 8.22
N SER A 213 -16.54 8.73 9.13
CA SER A 213 -16.67 8.38 10.55
C SER A 213 -16.70 9.58 11.48
N GLY A 214 -16.96 10.77 10.96
CA GLY A 214 -17.17 11.96 11.77
C GLY A 214 -15.88 12.56 12.32
N ASN A 215 -15.92 13.05 13.55
CA ASN A 215 -14.79 13.73 14.17
C ASN A 215 -14.11 12.83 15.22
N LYS A 216 -12.81 12.59 15.05
CA LYS A 216 -12.01 11.75 15.96
C LYS A 216 -12.10 12.22 17.43
N LEU A 217 -12.11 13.51 17.67
CA LEU A 217 -12.19 14.05 19.02
C LEU A 217 -13.48 13.62 19.74
N LEU A 218 -14.60 13.64 19.04
CA LEU A 218 -15.89 13.18 19.60
C LEU A 218 -15.85 11.67 19.87
N HIS A 219 -15.31 10.86 18.97
CA HIS A 219 -15.13 9.43 19.16
C HIS A 219 -14.37 9.14 20.44
N ASN A 220 -13.21 9.76 20.61
CA ASN A 220 -12.36 9.49 21.75
C ASN A 220 -13.00 9.93 23.07
N ALA A 221 -13.58 11.14 23.13
CA ALA A 221 -14.21 11.65 24.35
C ALA A 221 -15.41 10.79 24.77
N VAL A 222 -16.28 10.45 23.84
CA VAL A 222 -17.50 9.72 24.12
C VAL A 222 -17.21 8.24 24.38
N ASN A 223 -16.35 7.63 23.59
CA ASN A 223 -15.99 6.23 23.76
C ASN A 223 -15.35 5.90 25.11
N GLN A 224 -14.55 6.82 25.65
CA GLN A 224 -13.88 6.57 26.93
C GLN A 224 -14.78 6.73 28.15
N HIS A 225 -15.84 7.54 28.07
CA HIS A 225 -16.63 7.90 29.23
C HIS A 225 -18.12 7.58 29.13
N ILE A 226 -18.68 7.55 27.94
CA ILE A 226 -20.13 7.38 27.72
C ILE A 226 -20.44 6.07 26.98
N GLY A 227 -19.44 5.47 26.34
CA GLY A 227 -19.59 4.19 25.63
C GLY A 227 -20.33 4.29 24.29
N ILE A 228 -20.42 5.48 23.70
CA ILE A 228 -20.92 5.62 22.32
C ILE A 228 -19.75 5.41 21.38
N PHE A 229 -19.89 4.48 20.47
CA PHE A 229 -18.93 4.14 19.47
C PHE A 229 -19.31 4.77 18.14
N GLU A 230 -18.37 5.45 17.51
CA GLU A 230 -18.39 5.77 16.08
C GLU A 230 -17.07 5.35 15.46
N GLY A 231 -17.11 4.78 14.25
CA GLY A 231 -15.92 4.35 13.52
C GLY A 231 -15.75 2.84 13.45
N ASN A 232 -14.63 2.41 12.86
CA ASN A 232 -14.41 1.00 12.48
C ASN A 232 -14.38 0.01 13.66
N GLY A 233 -14.09 0.48 14.85
CA GLY A 233 -13.83 -0.40 16.00
C GLY A 233 -15.07 -0.94 16.70
N GLY A 234 -16.23 -0.38 16.49
CA GLY A 234 -17.37 -0.79 17.30
C GLY A 234 -18.74 -0.39 16.80
N ASP A 235 -18.84 0.36 15.74
CA ASP A 235 -20.10 0.73 15.14
C ASP A 235 -20.15 0.41 13.64
N LEU A 236 -21.11 0.98 12.94
CA LEU A 236 -21.38 0.72 11.53
C LEU A 236 -20.61 1.65 10.57
N ARG A 237 -19.84 2.59 11.06
CA ARG A 237 -19.14 3.57 10.22
C ARG A 237 -17.75 3.08 9.88
N ILE A 238 -17.52 2.83 8.61
CA ILE A 238 -16.28 2.26 8.07
C ILE A 238 -15.39 3.26 7.32
N GLY A 239 -15.85 4.51 7.19
CA GLY A 239 -15.10 5.56 6.50
C GLY A 239 -14.04 6.22 7.38
N LEU A 240 -13.37 7.21 6.81
CA LEU A 240 -12.31 7.96 7.49
C LEU A 240 -12.89 9.14 8.29
N PRO A 241 -12.24 9.52 9.39
CA PRO A 241 -12.60 10.73 10.12
C PRO A 241 -12.17 11.99 9.35
N LEU A 242 -12.75 13.12 9.71
CA LEU A 242 -12.40 14.41 9.09
C LEU A 242 -10.91 14.72 9.16
N GLN A 243 -10.24 14.38 10.27
CA GLN A 243 -8.81 14.64 10.43
C GLN A 243 -7.90 13.93 9.42
N SER A 244 -8.36 12.84 8.82
CA SER A 244 -7.61 12.13 7.77
C SER A 244 -7.77 12.74 6.38
N ILE A 245 -8.76 13.61 6.18
CA ILE A 245 -9.16 14.08 4.84
C ILE A 245 -9.38 15.59 4.75
N HIS A 246 -9.30 16.32 5.88
CA HIS A 246 -9.52 17.76 5.95
C HIS A 246 -8.57 18.41 6.97
N ASP A 247 -7.98 19.55 6.62
CA ASP A 247 -6.97 20.24 7.45
C ASP A 247 -7.54 21.36 8.34
N GLY A 248 -8.85 21.52 8.34
CA GLY A 248 -9.54 22.63 9.00
C GLY A 248 -9.95 23.75 8.03
N HIS A 249 -9.33 23.84 6.85
CA HIS A 249 -9.59 24.85 5.84
C HIS A 249 -10.07 24.25 4.53
N GLN A 250 -9.49 23.12 4.09
CA GLN A 250 -9.80 22.50 2.82
C GLN A 250 -9.70 20.97 2.87
N TRP A 251 -10.36 20.34 1.92
CA TRP A 251 -10.22 18.90 1.71
C TRP A 251 -8.83 18.55 1.17
N ARG A 252 -8.21 17.54 1.79
CA ARG A 252 -6.89 17.03 1.38
C ARG A 252 -6.97 15.87 0.41
N HIS A 253 -8.14 15.37 0.13
CA HIS A 253 -8.35 14.30 -0.84
C HIS A 253 -9.33 14.76 -1.92
N GLN A 254 -8.93 14.59 -3.18
CA GLN A 254 -9.81 14.75 -4.32
C GLN A 254 -10.57 13.44 -4.57
N PRO A 255 -11.91 13.42 -4.57
CA PRO A 255 -12.68 12.18 -4.73
C PRO A 255 -12.64 11.68 -6.17
N LEU A 256 -11.58 10.96 -6.52
CA LEU A 256 -11.38 10.32 -7.81
C LEU A 256 -11.52 8.81 -7.67
N ARG A 257 -12.07 8.16 -8.68
CA ARG A 257 -12.00 6.70 -8.81
C ARG A 257 -10.59 6.29 -9.19
N LEU A 258 -10.16 5.14 -8.70
CA LEU A 258 -8.82 4.62 -8.96
C LEU A 258 -8.60 4.39 -10.46
N ASN A 259 -7.50 4.93 -10.99
CA ASN A 259 -7.03 4.65 -12.34
C ASN A 259 -5.94 3.57 -12.26
N VAL A 260 -6.18 2.42 -12.87
CA VAL A 260 -5.26 1.29 -12.86
C VAL A 260 -4.57 1.17 -14.21
N TYR A 261 -3.25 1.33 -14.23
CA TYR A 261 -2.43 1.21 -15.43
C TYR A 261 -1.62 -0.08 -15.38
N ILE A 262 -1.79 -0.95 -16.36
CA ILE A 262 -1.11 -2.25 -16.41
C ILE A 262 -0.25 -2.34 -17.68
N ALA A 263 1.05 -2.51 -17.49
CA ALA A 263 1.99 -2.77 -18.58
C ALA A 263 1.99 -4.26 -18.92
N ALA A 264 0.97 -4.71 -19.62
CA ALA A 264 0.82 -6.09 -20.09
C ALA A 264 0.01 -6.13 -21.38
N PRO A 265 0.08 -7.25 -22.14
CA PRO A 265 -0.80 -7.49 -23.30
C PRO A 265 -2.27 -7.46 -22.90
N LYS A 266 -3.10 -6.82 -23.72
CA LYS A 266 -4.56 -6.69 -23.48
C LYS A 266 -5.24 -8.03 -23.31
N GLU A 267 -4.83 -9.00 -24.09
CA GLU A 267 -5.35 -10.38 -24.08
C GLU A 267 -5.16 -11.05 -22.71
N ALA A 268 -4.03 -10.79 -22.05
CA ALA A 268 -3.78 -11.28 -20.69
C ALA A 268 -4.71 -10.62 -19.67
N ILE A 269 -4.89 -9.31 -19.78
CA ILE A 269 -5.81 -8.54 -18.91
C ILE A 269 -7.25 -9.01 -19.10
N GLU A 270 -7.72 -9.16 -20.34
CA GLU A 270 -9.07 -9.63 -20.69
C GLU A 270 -9.35 -11.05 -20.18
N LYS A 271 -8.36 -11.93 -20.29
CA LYS A 271 -8.46 -13.30 -19.75
C LYS A 271 -8.75 -13.26 -18.25
N ILE A 272 -8.06 -12.42 -17.49
CA ILE A 272 -8.24 -12.29 -16.05
C ILE A 272 -9.60 -11.65 -15.72
N ILE A 273 -10.00 -10.60 -16.42
CA ILE A 273 -11.33 -9.98 -16.25
C ILE A 273 -12.43 -11.02 -16.48
N SER A 274 -12.28 -11.85 -17.51
CA SER A 274 -13.27 -12.88 -17.85
C SER A 274 -13.33 -14.01 -16.83
N ALA A 275 -12.18 -14.36 -16.23
CA ALA A 275 -12.08 -15.44 -15.25
C ALA A 275 -12.57 -15.05 -13.84
N HIS A 276 -12.50 -13.76 -13.48
CA HIS A 276 -12.75 -13.28 -12.11
C HIS A 276 -13.92 -12.30 -12.07
N GLU A 277 -15.06 -12.78 -11.57
CA GLU A 277 -16.28 -11.98 -11.51
C GLU A 277 -16.14 -10.67 -10.73
N THR A 278 -15.45 -10.69 -9.60
CA THR A 278 -15.21 -9.48 -8.79
C THR A 278 -14.43 -8.43 -9.59
N VAL A 279 -13.35 -8.84 -10.28
CA VAL A 279 -12.56 -7.93 -11.13
C VAL A 279 -13.43 -7.35 -12.24
N ARG A 280 -14.19 -8.22 -12.93
CA ARG A 280 -15.09 -7.81 -14.00
C ARG A 280 -16.12 -6.80 -13.51
N GLN A 281 -16.80 -7.05 -12.38
CA GLN A 281 -17.79 -6.13 -11.82
C GLN A 281 -17.18 -4.76 -11.49
N LEU A 282 -15.97 -4.73 -10.93
CA LEU A 282 -15.30 -3.46 -10.62
C LEU A 282 -15.02 -2.64 -11.88
N VAL A 283 -14.57 -3.30 -12.94
CA VAL A 283 -14.20 -2.64 -14.20
C VAL A 283 -15.43 -2.26 -15.02
N ASP A 284 -16.35 -3.21 -15.25
CA ASP A 284 -17.53 -3.02 -16.09
C ASP A 284 -18.49 -1.96 -15.51
N ASN A 285 -18.61 -1.90 -14.19
CA ASN A 285 -19.42 -0.89 -13.50
C ASN A 285 -18.67 0.43 -13.26
N ASN A 286 -17.44 0.56 -13.76
CA ASN A 286 -16.59 1.74 -13.60
C ASN A 286 -16.34 2.12 -12.12
N TRP A 287 -16.28 1.15 -11.21
CA TRP A 287 -15.83 1.39 -9.85
C TRP A 287 -14.34 1.77 -9.81
N LEU A 288 -13.57 1.24 -10.75
CA LEU A 288 -12.23 1.69 -11.10
C LEU A 288 -12.12 1.83 -12.62
N PHE A 289 -11.11 2.54 -13.10
CA PHE A 289 -10.81 2.67 -14.52
C PHE A 289 -9.55 1.89 -14.85
N LEU A 290 -9.63 1.00 -15.84
CA LEU A 290 -8.53 0.13 -16.22
C LEU A 290 -7.92 0.57 -17.55
N PHE A 291 -6.59 0.60 -17.58
CA PHE A 291 -5.80 0.99 -18.74
C PHE A 291 -4.73 -0.06 -19.03
N SER A 292 -4.57 -0.43 -20.28
CA SER A 292 -3.37 -1.10 -20.78
C SER A 292 -2.33 -0.05 -21.12
N TRP A 293 -1.10 -0.24 -20.65
CA TRP A 293 0.02 0.63 -20.97
C TRP A 293 1.08 -0.15 -21.75
N ASN A 294 0.90 -0.19 -23.07
CA ASN A 294 1.83 -0.89 -23.96
C ASN A 294 2.77 0.15 -24.64
N ASP A 295 4.05 0.08 -24.30
CA ASP A 295 5.10 1.00 -24.73
C ASP A 295 4.70 2.48 -24.59
N SER A 296 4.37 3.16 -25.69
CA SER A 296 3.96 4.56 -25.72
C SER A 296 2.44 4.77 -25.84
N VAL A 297 1.67 3.67 -25.93
CA VAL A 297 0.22 3.75 -26.14
C VAL A 297 -0.49 3.35 -24.84
N ILE A 298 -1.41 4.20 -24.43
CA ILE A 298 -2.31 3.92 -23.31
C ILE A 298 -3.72 3.75 -23.88
N GLU A 299 -4.35 2.62 -23.58
CA GLU A 299 -5.70 2.32 -23.99
C GLU A 299 -6.57 2.05 -22.76
N ARG A 300 -7.73 2.67 -22.73
CA ARG A 300 -8.72 2.46 -21.67
C ARG A 300 -9.62 1.29 -22.00
N TYR A 301 -9.79 0.40 -21.05
CA TYR A 301 -10.78 -0.68 -21.15
C TYR A 301 -12.21 -0.12 -21.02
N ARG A 302 -13.07 -0.59 -21.91
CA ARG A 302 -14.54 -0.54 -21.83
C ARG A 302 -15.06 -1.95 -22.03
N PRO A 303 -16.23 -2.34 -21.54
CA PRO A 303 -16.75 -3.69 -21.76
C PRO A 303 -16.69 -4.09 -23.24
N GLY A 304 -15.79 -5.04 -23.56
CA GLY A 304 -15.60 -5.57 -24.91
C GLY A 304 -14.82 -4.68 -25.89
N LEU A 305 -14.12 -3.63 -25.42
CA LEU A 305 -13.47 -2.67 -26.32
C LEU A 305 -12.30 -1.94 -25.59
N TRP A 306 -11.27 -1.57 -26.35
CA TRP A 306 -10.18 -0.70 -25.89
C TRP A 306 -10.17 0.61 -26.68
N GLU A 307 -10.11 1.72 -25.96
CA GLU A 307 -10.12 3.08 -26.51
C GLU A 307 -8.75 3.72 -26.25
N VAL A 308 -8.10 4.22 -27.30
CA VAL A 308 -6.83 4.94 -27.16
C VAL A 308 -7.07 6.23 -26.38
N VAL A 309 -6.29 6.42 -25.31
CA VAL A 309 -6.30 7.66 -24.54
C VAL A 309 -5.42 8.68 -25.26
N ARG A 310 -6.00 9.82 -25.63
CA ARG A 310 -5.34 10.92 -26.33
C ARG A 310 -4.76 11.93 -25.36
#